data_709d7bea8e161521bad6e535eb9bdcdb
#
_entry.id   709d7bea8e161521bad6e535eb9bdcdb
#
_cell.length_a   1.000
_cell.length_b   1.000
_cell.length_c   1.000
_cell.angle_alpha   90.00
_cell.angle_beta   90.00
_cell.angle_gamma   90.00
#
_symmetry.space_group_name_H-M   'P 1'
#
loop_
_entity.id
_entity.type
_entity.pdbx_description
1 polymer ?
#
loop_
_entity_poly.entity_id
_entity_poly.type
_entity_poly.pdbx_seq_one_letter_code
_entity_poly.pdbx_strand_id
1 'polypeptide(L)'
;MFTVLEAAYAEPTRSYHTADHIGDCLAQFDLSRSAAQRPDEVEAGIWFHDAVYQPGVADNEQRSANLALTSLTDAEVGPEVAHRIASLVMSTQHLEVPTDPDAALLCDIDLSILGRATDVFDEFERRIRREYAWVPEPVYRGARAEILAGLLGRTPIFQTEYFRHRYEAPARANLERTIARLAG
;
A
#
# COMPACT_ATOMS: atom_id res chain seq x y z
N MET A 1 -5.73 1.65 -20.92
CA MET A 1 -5.62 1.43 -19.46
C MET A 1 -4.22 1.01 -19.05
N PHE A 2 -3.67 -0.14 -19.47
CA PHE A 2 -2.32 -0.59 -19.06
C PHE A 2 -1.20 0.42 -19.31
N THR A 3 -1.14 1.05 -20.48
CA THR A 3 -0.12 2.06 -20.80
C THR A 3 -0.10 3.26 -19.84
N VAL A 4 -1.25 3.63 -19.28
CA VAL A 4 -1.35 4.72 -18.29
C VAL A 4 -0.73 4.28 -16.97
N LEU A 5 -1.02 3.05 -16.52
CA LEU A 5 -0.46 2.50 -15.29
C LEU A 5 1.05 2.27 -15.41
N GLU A 6 1.51 1.69 -16.53
CA GLU A 6 2.93 1.51 -16.79
C GLU A 6 3.70 2.85 -16.74
N ALA A 7 3.15 3.90 -17.36
CA ALA A 7 3.76 5.22 -17.33
C ALA A 7 3.79 5.81 -15.91
N ALA A 8 2.72 5.63 -15.13
CA ALA A 8 2.62 6.10 -13.75
C ALA A 8 3.67 5.44 -12.85
N TYR A 9 3.80 4.12 -12.92
CA TYR A 9 4.77 3.37 -12.11
C TYR A 9 6.23 3.49 -12.60
N ALA A 10 6.46 4.11 -13.77
CA ALA A 10 7.78 4.42 -14.31
C ALA A 10 8.23 5.87 -14.03
N GLU A 11 7.46 6.66 -13.28
CA GLU A 11 7.82 8.04 -12.94
C GLU A 11 9.17 8.10 -12.20
N PRO A 12 10.12 8.96 -12.63
CA PRO A 12 11.48 8.99 -12.07
C PRO A 12 11.56 9.49 -10.63
N THR A 13 10.50 10.08 -10.12
CA THR A 13 10.37 10.54 -8.73
C THR A 13 10.05 9.41 -7.75
N ARG A 14 9.60 8.27 -8.25
CA ARG A 14 9.26 7.09 -7.45
C ARG A 14 10.50 6.24 -7.20
N SER A 15 10.66 5.77 -6.00
CA SER A 15 11.74 4.86 -5.61
C SER A 15 11.22 3.55 -5.04
N TYR A 16 10.11 3.60 -4.31
CA TYR A 16 9.41 2.43 -3.78
C TYR A 16 8.09 2.16 -4.52
N HIS A 17 7.24 3.20 -4.72
CA HIS A 17 5.92 3.07 -5.34
C HIS A 17 6.01 2.93 -6.87
N THR A 18 6.70 1.87 -7.30
CA THR A 18 7.03 1.53 -8.70
C THR A 18 6.34 0.23 -9.12
N ALA A 19 6.55 -0.20 -10.37
CA ALA A 19 6.09 -1.50 -10.86
C ALA A 19 6.61 -2.69 -10.03
N ASP A 20 7.76 -2.57 -9.36
CA ASP A 20 8.28 -3.61 -8.46
C ASP A 20 7.36 -3.81 -7.26
N HIS A 21 6.87 -2.71 -6.65
CA HIS A 21 5.90 -2.78 -5.55
C HIS A 21 4.60 -3.46 -6.00
N ILE A 22 4.07 -3.08 -7.17
CA ILE A 22 2.88 -3.74 -7.71
C ILE A 22 3.13 -5.23 -7.94
N GLY A 23 4.29 -5.60 -8.48
CA GLY A 23 4.69 -7.00 -8.66
C GLY A 23 4.74 -7.76 -7.33
N ASP A 24 5.29 -7.15 -6.27
CA ASP A 24 5.30 -7.72 -4.94
C ASP A 24 3.88 -7.89 -4.36
N CYS A 25 3.00 -6.91 -4.54
CA CYS A 25 1.59 -6.99 -4.14
C CYS A 25 0.86 -8.11 -4.88
N LEU A 26 1.03 -8.22 -6.20
CA LEU A 26 0.44 -9.30 -7.00
C LEU A 26 0.95 -10.67 -6.55
N ALA A 27 2.24 -10.81 -6.25
CA ALA A 27 2.80 -12.06 -5.74
C ALA A 27 2.20 -12.44 -4.37
N GLN A 28 1.94 -11.47 -3.48
CA GLN A 28 1.23 -11.71 -2.21
C GLN A 28 -0.25 -12.06 -2.46
N PHE A 29 -0.88 -11.41 -3.41
CA PHE A 29 -2.25 -11.72 -3.81
C PHE A 29 -2.39 -13.14 -4.34
N ASP A 30 -1.49 -13.61 -5.21
CA ASP A 30 -1.50 -14.98 -5.72
C ASP A 30 -1.48 -16.03 -4.60
N LEU A 31 -0.72 -15.77 -3.53
CA LEU A 31 -0.64 -16.64 -2.36
C LEU A 31 -1.89 -16.60 -1.47
N SER A 32 -2.68 -15.53 -1.56
CA SER A 32 -3.87 -15.29 -0.72
C SER A 32 -5.18 -15.16 -1.53
N ARG A 33 -5.14 -15.39 -2.83
CA ARG A 33 -6.26 -15.19 -3.78
C ARG A 33 -7.56 -15.91 -3.34
N SER A 34 -7.43 -17.05 -2.70
CA SER A 34 -8.58 -17.81 -2.20
C SER A 34 -9.35 -17.12 -1.06
N ALA A 35 -8.77 -16.09 -0.43
CA ALA A 35 -9.42 -15.29 0.60
C ALA A 35 -10.29 -14.15 0.00
N ALA A 36 -10.08 -13.80 -1.28
CA ALA A 36 -10.87 -12.78 -1.95
C ALA A 36 -12.28 -13.27 -2.29
N GLN A 37 -13.28 -12.44 -2.03
CA GLN A 37 -14.65 -12.67 -2.48
C GLN A 37 -14.80 -12.29 -3.96
N ARG A 38 -14.12 -11.25 -4.39
CA ARG A 38 -14.11 -10.71 -5.76
C ARG A 38 -12.66 -10.54 -6.25
N PRO A 39 -11.98 -11.65 -6.58
CA PRO A 39 -10.55 -11.64 -6.85
C PRO A 39 -10.13 -10.70 -7.97
N ASP A 40 -10.93 -10.55 -9.02
CA ASP A 40 -10.60 -9.66 -10.14
C ASP A 40 -10.72 -8.18 -9.74
N GLU A 41 -11.63 -7.85 -8.81
CA GLU A 41 -11.76 -6.49 -8.27
C GLU A 41 -10.59 -6.15 -7.33
N VAL A 42 -10.14 -7.10 -6.51
CA VAL A 42 -8.95 -6.94 -5.65
C VAL A 42 -7.70 -6.75 -6.51
N GLU A 43 -7.53 -7.57 -7.56
CA GLU A 43 -6.40 -7.45 -8.49
C GLU A 43 -6.38 -6.08 -9.18
N ALA A 44 -7.55 -5.61 -9.64
CA ALA A 44 -7.69 -4.26 -10.18
C ALA A 44 -7.35 -3.19 -9.12
N GLY A 45 -7.80 -3.36 -7.88
CA GLY A 45 -7.44 -2.49 -6.76
C GLY A 45 -5.93 -2.39 -6.55
N ILE A 46 -5.21 -3.53 -6.63
CA ILE A 46 -3.74 -3.55 -6.56
C ILE A 46 -3.11 -2.71 -7.68
N TRP A 47 -3.60 -2.83 -8.90
CA TRP A 47 -3.07 -2.06 -10.03
C TRP A 47 -3.31 -0.55 -9.90
N PHE A 48 -4.36 -0.13 -9.23
CA PHE A 48 -4.74 1.28 -9.16
C PHE A 48 -4.35 2.00 -7.86
N HIS A 49 -4.07 1.31 -6.75
CA HIS A 49 -3.98 1.96 -5.43
C HIS A 49 -2.94 3.09 -5.36
N ASP A 50 -1.80 2.93 -6.01
CA ASP A 50 -0.72 3.90 -6.08
C ASP A 50 -0.52 4.49 -7.50
N ALA A 51 -1.53 4.36 -8.38
CA ALA A 51 -1.40 4.85 -9.75
C ALA A 51 -1.16 6.37 -9.81
N VAL A 52 -1.69 7.12 -8.86
CA VAL A 52 -1.34 8.52 -8.62
C VAL A 52 -0.59 8.60 -7.30
N TYR A 53 0.67 9.02 -7.36
CA TYR A 53 1.50 9.14 -6.17
C TYR A 53 2.39 10.38 -6.24
N GLN A 54 2.26 11.25 -5.27
CA GLN A 54 3.10 12.42 -5.08
C GLN A 54 3.48 12.52 -3.60
N PRO A 55 4.77 12.38 -3.25
CA PRO A 55 5.20 12.45 -1.85
C PRO A 55 4.78 13.74 -1.16
N GLY A 56 4.18 13.59 0.04
CA GLY A 56 3.73 14.73 0.85
C GLY A 56 2.36 15.30 0.49
N VAL A 57 1.66 14.71 -0.47
CA VAL A 57 0.28 15.06 -0.82
C VAL A 57 -0.69 14.07 -0.19
N ALA A 58 -1.76 14.57 0.40
CA ALA A 58 -2.68 13.77 1.22
C ALA A 58 -3.86 13.15 0.44
N ASP A 59 -3.99 13.42 -0.86
CA ASP A 59 -5.12 12.98 -1.68
C ASP A 59 -4.72 11.96 -2.77
N ASN A 60 -3.58 11.29 -2.63
CA ASN A 60 -3.06 10.35 -3.62
C ASN A 60 -4.05 9.21 -3.89
N GLU A 61 -4.58 8.58 -2.84
CA GLU A 61 -5.53 7.47 -2.94
C GLU A 61 -6.86 7.93 -3.55
N GLN A 62 -7.33 9.14 -3.21
CA GLN A 62 -8.53 9.70 -3.84
C GLN A 62 -8.32 9.92 -5.34
N ARG A 63 -7.16 10.43 -5.73
CA ARG A 63 -6.81 10.65 -7.15
C ARG A 63 -6.63 9.32 -7.89
N SER A 64 -6.04 8.32 -7.24
CA SER A 64 -5.92 6.95 -7.74
C SER A 64 -7.29 6.29 -7.92
N ALA A 65 -8.19 6.44 -6.94
CA ALA A 65 -9.57 5.95 -7.02
C ALA A 65 -10.36 6.62 -8.16
N ASN A 66 -10.19 7.93 -8.36
CA ASN A 66 -10.81 8.65 -9.46
C ASN A 66 -10.27 8.20 -10.82
N LEU A 67 -8.95 7.93 -10.92
CA LEU A 67 -8.34 7.38 -12.12
C LEU A 67 -8.88 5.97 -12.41
N ALA A 68 -9.01 5.11 -11.38
CA ALA A 68 -9.62 3.80 -11.52
C ALA A 68 -11.05 3.91 -12.06
N LEU A 69 -11.88 4.74 -11.43
CA LEU A 69 -13.27 4.92 -11.82
C LEU A 69 -13.41 5.38 -13.28
N THR A 70 -12.62 6.39 -13.67
CA THR A 70 -12.63 6.91 -15.06
C THR A 70 -12.16 5.84 -16.04
N SER A 71 -11.01 5.19 -15.77
CA SER A 71 -10.44 4.19 -16.67
C SER A 71 -11.34 2.96 -16.86
N LEU A 72 -12.03 2.53 -15.80
CA LEU A 72 -12.94 1.40 -15.84
C LEU A 72 -14.24 1.76 -16.55
N THR A 73 -14.74 2.99 -16.38
CA THR A 73 -15.90 3.51 -17.11
C THR A 73 -15.61 3.59 -18.61
N ASP A 74 -14.45 4.11 -18.99
CA ASP A 74 -14.01 4.17 -20.40
C ASP A 74 -13.82 2.78 -21.03
N ALA A 75 -13.53 1.78 -20.20
CA ALA A 75 -13.45 0.38 -20.59
C ALA A 75 -14.81 -0.35 -20.54
N GLU A 76 -15.93 0.37 -20.39
CA GLU A 76 -17.28 -0.16 -20.33
C GLU A 76 -17.52 -1.18 -19.18
N VAL A 77 -16.72 -1.12 -18.11
CA VAL A 77 -16.97 -1.89 -16.88
C VAL A 77 -18.20 -1.33 -16.19
N GLY A 78 -19.09 -2.24 -15.73
CA GLY A 78 -20.32 -1.83 -15.07
C GLY A 78 -20.08 -0.90 -13.87
N PRO A 79 -20.92 0.12 -13.66
CA PRO A 79 -20.66 1.19 -12.69
C PRO A 79 -20.52 0.68 -11.26
N GLU A 80 -21.25 -0.35 -10.87
CA GLU A 80 -21.15 -0.94 -9.53
C GLU A 80 -19.77 -1.57 -9.28
N VAL A 81 -19.22 -2.26 -10.30
CA VAL A 81 -17.88 -2.87 -10.23
C VAL A 81 -16.82 -1.76 -10.13
N ALA A 82 -16.91 -0.74 -11.00
CA ALA A 82 -15.98 0.38 -11.00
C ALA A 82 -15.97 1.14 -9.65
N HIS A 83 -17.14 1.36 -9.05
CA HIS A 83 -17.23 1.99 -7.73
C HIS A 83 -16.67 1.12 -6.61
N ARG A 84 -16.88 -0.22 -6.64
CA ARG A 84 -16.27 -1.10 -5.63
C ARG A 84 -14.75 -1.09 -5.73
N ILE A 85 -14.18 -1.15 -6.94
CA ILE A 85 -12.72 -1.05 -7.14
C ILE A 85 -12.20 0.30 -6.63
N ALA A 86 -12.86 1.41 -6.95
CA ALA A 86 -12.49 2.71 -6.42
C ALA A 86 -12.54 2.75 -4.87
N SER A 87 -13.53 2.09 -4.26
CA SER A 87 -13.63 1.98 -2.80
C SER A 87 -12.50 1.13 -2.21
N LEU A 88 -12.09 0.05 -2.89
CA LEU A 88 -10.92 -0.74 -2.51
C LEU A 88 -9.65 0.13 -2.52
N VAL A 89 -9.44 0.92 -3.58
CA VAL A 89 -8.31 1.86 -3.65
C VAL A 89 -8.35 2.86 -2.50
N MET A 90 -9.53 3.43 -2.17
CA MET A 90 -9.66 4.35 -1.03
C MET A 90 -9.27 3.73 0.31
N SER A 91 -9.47 2.42 0.50
CA SER A 91 -9.12 1.76 1.76
C SER A 91 -7.62 1.74 2.04
N THR A 92 -6.76 1.90 1.01
CA THR A 92 -5.29 1.94 1.17
C THR A 92 -4.76 3.27 1.74
N GLN A 93 -5.64 4.23 2.07
CA GLN A 93 -5.27 5.35 2.96
C GLN A 93 -4.90 4.87 4.37
N HIS A 94 -5.30 3.67 4.74
CA HIS A 94 -5.04 3.08 6.05
C HIS A 94 -5.50 3.92 7.26
N LEU A 95 -6.50 4.79 7.08
CA LEU A 95 -7.03 5.64 8.15
C LEU A 95 -7.93 4.85 9.10
N GLU A 96 -8.66 3.88 8.57
CA GLU A 96 -9.61 3.05 9.32
C GLU A 96 -9.35 1.58 9.08
N VAL A 97 -9.85 0.73 9.98
CA VAL A 97 -9.85 -0.72 9.79
C VAL A 97 -10.96 -1.07 8.80
N PRO A 98 -10.65 -1.67 7.64
CA PRO A 98 -11.67 -2.03 6.67
C PRO A 98 -12.66 -3.05 7.21
N THR A 99 -13.95 -2.86 6.92
CA THR A 99 -15.01 -3.82 7.26
C THR A 99 -15.35 -4.75 6.09
N ASP A 100 -15.06 -4.34 4.84
CA ASP A 100 -15.18 -5.18 3.66
C ASP A 100 -13.99 -6.16 3.61
N PRO A 101 -14.23 -7.47 3.43
CA PRO A 101 -13.15 -8.47 3.41
C PRO A 101 -12.13 -8.29 2.28
N ASP A 102 -12.57 -7.85 1.09
CA ASP A 102 -11.68 -7.60 -0.04
C ASP A 102 -10.81 -6.35 0.20
N ALA A 103 -11.37 -5.33 0.85
CA ALA A 103 -10.61 -4.15 1.28
C ALA A 103 -9.58 -4.51 2.38
N ALA A 104 -9.97 -5.35 3.34
CA ALA A 104 -9.05 -5.84 4.36
C ALA A 104 -7.88 -6.64 3.74
N LEU A 105 -8.18 -7.48 2.75
CA LEU A 105 -7.18 -8.25 2.01
C LEU A 105 -6.23 -7.33 1.23
N LEU A 106 -6.75 -6.33 0.52
CA LEU A 106 -5.92 -5.38 -0.23
C LEU A 106 -5.00 -4.59 0.70
N CYS A 107 -5.53 -4.08 1.82
CA CYS A 107 -4.72 -3.37 2.82
C CYS A 107 -3.62 -4.26 3.41
N ASP A 108 -3.91 -5.52 3.70
CA ASP A 108 -2.93 -6.46 4.22
C ASP A 108 -1.84 -6.79 3.19
N ILE A 109 -2.21 -6.91 1.90
CA ILE A 109 -1.28 -7.11 0.79
C ILE A 109 -0.29 -5.94 0.73
N ASP A 110 -0.78 -4.72 0.69
CA ASP A 110 0.02 -3.50 0.62
C ASP A 110 0.95 -3.37 1.83
N LEU A 111 0.44 -3.57 3.04
CA LEU A 111 1.22 -3.53 4.28
C LEU A 111 2.14 -4.74 4.47
N SER A 112 2.10 -5.76 3.62
CA SER A 112 2.89 -6.99 3.80
C SER A 112 4.40 -6.76 3.87
N ILE A 113 4.89 -5.68 3.25
CA ILE A 113 6.29 -5.25 3.30
C ILE A 113 6.78 -5.05 4.74
N LEU A 114 5.92 -4.63 5.66
CA LEU A 114 6.26 -4.41 7.07
C LEU A 114 6.77 -5.69 7.75
N GLY A 115 6.21 -6.84 7.34
CA GLY A 115 6.57 -8.16 7.90
C GLY A 115 7.58 -8.96 7.08
N ARG A 116 8.20 -8.37 6.05
CA ARG A 116 9.25 -9.03 5.26
C ARG A 116 10.55 -9.15 6.05
N ALA A 117 11.49 -9.95 5.55
CA ALA A 117 12.81 -10.09 6.14
C ALA A 117 13.46 -8.71 6.39
N THR A 118 14.25 -8.62 7.45
CA THR A 118 14.80 -7.34 7.95
C THR A 118 15.53 -6.53 6.88
N ASP A 119 16.31 -7.19 6.02
CA ASP A 119 17.05 -6.55 4.93
C ASP A 119 16.13 -5.99 3.84
N VAL A 120 15.05 -6.70 3.52
CA VAL A 120 14.01 -6.27 2.57
C VAL A 120 13.26 -5.06 3.12
N PHE A 121 12.86 -5.11 4.40
CA PHE A 121 12.21 -3.99 5.07
C PHE A 121 13.14 -2.76 5.19
N ASP A 122 14.43 -2.97 5.47
CA ASP A 122 15.40 -1.88 5.54
C ASP A 122 15.64 -1.23 4.16
N GLU A 123 15.59 -2.01 3.07
CA GLU A 123 15.63 -1.44 1.71
C GLU A 123 14.34 -0.65 1.39
N PHE A 124 13.17 -1.14 1.79
CA PHE A 124 11.91 -0.38 1.71
C PHE A 124 12.05 0.99 2.39
N GLU A 125 12.54 1.04 3.64
CA GLU A 125 12.74 2.30 4.38
C GLU A 125 13.73 3.23 3.66
N ARG A 126 14.80 2.69 3.04
CA ARG A 126 15.73 3.49 2.23
C ARG A 126 15.08 4.05 0.97
N ARG A 127 14.21 3.27 0.32
CA ARG A 127 13.46 3.70 -0.87
C ARG A 127 12.45 4.79 -0.51
N ILE A 128 11.70 4.63 0.57
CA ILE A 128 10.81 5.69 1.09
C ILE A 128 11.60 6.96 1.40
N ARG A 129 12.75 6.86 2.09
CA ARG A 129 13.59 8.03 2.36
C ARG A 129 14.03 8.76 1.09
N ARG A 130 14.30 8.05 0.00
CA ARG A 130 14.64 8.67 -1.30
C ARG A 130 13.48 9.46 -1.89
N GLU A 131 12.25 8.98 -1.81
CA GLU A 131 11.05 9.69 -2.27
C GLU A 131 10.82 11.00 -1.49
N TYR A 132 11.24 11.04 -0.23
CA TYR A 132 11.17 12.22 0.63
C TYR A 132 12.53 12.93 0.78
N ALA A 133 13.45 12.78 -0.20
CA ALA A 133 14.82 13.35 -0.12
C ALA A 133 14.84 14.88 0.07
N TRP A 134 13.80 15.57 -0.39
CA TRP A 134 13.61 17.01 -0.24
C TRP A 134 13.24 17.46 1.19
N VAL A 135 12.78 16.53 2.05
CA VAL A 135 12.42 16.83 3.45
C VAL A 135 13.69 16.82 4.30
N PRO A 136 13.95 17.86 5.11
CA PRO A 136 15.10 17.87 6.03
C PRO A 136 15.07 16.66 6.97
N GLU A 137 16.24 16.07 7.22
CA GLU A 137 16.39 14.81 7.97
C GLU A 137 15.67 14.80 9.34
N PRO A 138 15.78 15.84 10.20
CA PRO A 138 15.09 15.81 11.49
C PRO A 138 13.56 15.80 11.35
N VAL A 139 13.02 16.50 10.35
CA VAL A 139 11.58 16.56 10.07
C VAL A 139 11.09 15.22 9.56
N TYR A 140 11.81 14.62 8.60
CA TYR A 140 11.50 13.30 8.07
C TYR A 140 11.49 12.24 9.17
N ARG A 141 12.53 12.19 10.01
CA ARG A 141 12.67 11.22 11.10
C ARG A 141 11.48 11.29 12.06
N GLY A 142 11.09 12.49 12.48
CA GLY A 142 9.95 12.69 13.37
C GLY A 142 8.63 12.19 12.74
N ALA A 143 8.32 12.68 11.55
CA ALA A 143 7.10 12.29 10.84
C ALA A 143 7.06 10.79 10.52
N ARG A 144 8.19 10.21 10.09
CA ARG A 144 8.26 8.77 9.81
C ARG A 144 8.07 7.92 11.06
N ALA A 145 8.67 8.32 12.18
CA ALA A 145 8.49 7.63 13.46
C ALA A 145 7.02 7.64 13.91
N GLU A 146 6.31 8.76 13.74
CA GLU A 146 4.88 8.87 14.05
C GLU A 146 4.03 7.94 13.19
N ILE A 147 4.28 7.89 11.88
CA ILE A 147 3.57 6.96 10.95
C ILE A 147 3.78 5.50 11.38
N LEU A 148 5.04 5.10 11.61
CA LEU A 148 5.37 3.74 12.02
C LEU A 148 4.80 3.39 13.39
N ALA A 149 4.79 4.33 14.33
CA ALA A 149 4.17 4.17 15.66
C ALA A 149 2.64 4.01 15.56
N GLY A 150 2.01 4.74 14.66
CA GLY A 150 0.58 4.58 14.37
C GLY A 150 0.24 3.17 13.86
N LEU A 151 1.06 2.63 12.96
CA LEU A 151 0.91 1.25 12.46
C LEU A 151 1.16 0.22 13.59
N LEU A 152 2.22 0.40 14.37
CA LEU A 152 2.56 -0.48 15.51
C LEU A 152 1.46 -0.47 16.59
N GLY A 153 0.77 0.66 16.78
CA GLY A 153 -0.33 0.81 17.72
C GLY A 153 -1.59 0.02 17.35
N ARG A 154 -1.72 -0.45 16.12
CA ARG A 154 -2.84 -1.29 15.70
C ARG A 154 -2.77 -2.67 16.36
N THR A 155 -3.93 -3.22 16.71
CA THR A 155 -4.03 -4.54 17.34
C THR A 155 -5.24 -5.29 16.78
N PRO A 156 -5.04 -6.13 15.73
CA PRO A 156 -3.79 -6.42 15.03
C PRO A 156 -3.43 -5.39 13.94
N ILE A 157 -2.20 -5.47 13.37
CA ILE A 157 -1.78 -4.72 12.19
C ILE A 157 -2.51 -5.28 10.96
N PHE A 158 -2.47 -6.59 10.78
CA PHE A 158 -3.11 -7.29 9.66
C PHE A 158 -4.49 -7.80 10.03
N GLN A 159 -5.46 -7.66 9.12
CA GLN A 159 -6.85 -8.00 9.38
C GLN A 159 -7.20 -9.44 9.00
N THR A 160 -6.59 -9.99 7.95
CA THR A 160 -6.85 -11.36 7.50
C THR A 160 -5.99 -12.38 8.25
N GLU A 161 -6.49 -13.60 8.39
CA GLU A 161 -5.80 -14.66 9.12
C GLU A 161 -4.45 -15.02 8.50
N TYR A 162 -4.39 -15.10 7.16
CA TYR A 162 -3.18 -15.43 6.41
C TYR A 162 -2.04 -14.46 6.71
N PHE A 163 -2.30 -13.15 6.58
CA PHE A 163 -1.29 -12.12 6.78
C PHE A 163 -0.93 -11.97 8.26
N ARG A 164 -1.89 -12.06 9.15
CA ARG A 164 -1.66 -12.03 10.60
C ARG A 164 -0.71 -13.14 11.04
N HIS A 165 -0.99 -14.38 10.62
CA HIS A 165 -0.16 -15.52 10.99
C HIS A 165 1.26 -15.40 10.45
N ARG A 166 1.42 -14.86 9.24
CA ARG A 166 2.70 -14.82 8.53
C ARG A 166 3.55 -13.59 8.86
N TYR A 167 2.91 -12.43 9.03
CA TYR A 167 3.60 -11.13 9.02
C TYR A 167 3.46 -10.32 10.29
N GLU A 168 2.52 -10.60 11.20
CA GLU A 168 2.26 -9.77 12.39
C GLU A 168 3.50 -9.63 13.29
N ALA A 169 4.10 -10.74 13.71
CA ALA A 169 5.25 -10.71 14.62
C ALA A 169 6.50 -10.09 13.96
N PRO A 170 6.90 -10.45 12.73
CA PRO A 170 8.01 -9.80 12.05
C PRO A 170 7.76 -8.30 11.81
N ALA A 171 6.53 -7.88 11.46
CA ALA A 171 6.20 -6.47 11.26
C ALA A 171 6.42 -5.67 12.54
N ARG A 172 5.91 -6.14 13.67
CA ARG A 172 6.13 -5.47 14.97
C ARG A 172 7.60 -5.31 15.27
N ALA A 173 8.41 -6.37 15.11
CA ALA A 173 9.84 -6.31 15.34
C ALA A 173 10.55 -5.30 14.41
N ASN A 174 10.20 -5.26 13.12
CA ASN A 174 10.76 -4.30 12.17
C ASN A 174 10.37 -2.85 12.54
N LEU A 175 9.11 -2.62 12.89
CA LEU A 175 8.60 -1.30 13.28
C LEU A 175 9.29 -0.80 14.57
N GLU A 176 9.32 -1.61 15.63
CA GLU A 176 9.97 -1.27 16.90
C GLU A 176 11.44 -0.90 16.70
N ARG A 177 12.18 -1.72 15.97
CA ARG A 177 13.60 -1.50 15.66
C ARG A 177 13.79 -0.19 14.88
N THR A 178 12.95 0.10 13.92
CA THR A 178 13.10 1.29 13.08
C THR A 178 12.68 2.55 13.82
N ILE A 179 11.61 2.53 14.60
CA ILE A 179 11.21 3.64 15.47
C ILE A 179 12.35 4.00 16.43
N ALA A 180 12.97 3.00 17.09
CA ALA A 180 14.11 3.23 17.97
C ALA A 180 15.29 3.89 17.24
N ARG A 181 15.60 3.47 16.01
CA ARG A 181 16.66 4.07 15.17
C ARG A 181 16.34 5.50 14.76
N LEU A 182 15.05 5.82 14.50
CA LEU A 182 14.63 7.16 14.12
C LEU A 182 14.63 8.14 15.32
N ALA A 183 14.45 7.64 16.54
CA ALA A 183 14.46 8.45 17.76
C ALA A 183 15.86 8.83 18.27
N GLY A 184 16.90 8.05 17.94
CA GLY A 184 18.31 8.31 18.31
C GLY A 184 19.04 9.14 17.26
#